data_5b6d99704e8f5d15a69daa80fa9d3005
#
_entry.id   5b6d99704e8f5d15a69daa80fa9d3005
#
_cell.length_a   1.000
_cell.length_b   1.000
_cell.length_c   1.000
_cell.angle_alpha   90.00
_cell.angle_beta   90.00
_cell.angle_gamma   90.00
#
_symmetry.space_group_name_H-M   'P 1'
#
loop_
_entity.id
_entity.type
_entity.pdbx_description
1 polymer ?
#
loop_
_entity_poly.entity_id
_entity_poly.type
_entity_poly.pdbx_seq_one_letter_code
_entity_poly.pdbx_strand_id
1 'polypeptide(L)'
;MLQRYRTQIAGELRATDQVAVIHSPFDGEPVAEVGQASAADLELALSQAHEFFEAGKRPATHQRADVLERIARTLHEKSAELAVLIARA
;
A
#
# COMPACT_ATOMS: atom_id res chain seq x y z
N MET A 1 9.70 11.07 -16.06
CA MET A 1 10.11 10.84 -14.65
C MET A 1 9.29 9.71 -14.05
N LEU A 2 9.92 8.78 -13.38
CA LEU A 2 9.22 7.68 -12.75
C LEU A 2 8.49 8.15 -11.49
N GLN A 3 7.27 7.66 -11.29
CA GLN A 3 6.53 7.93 -10.06
C GLN A 3 7.12 7.11 -8.92
N ARG A 4 7.36 7.77 -7.80
CA ARG A 4 7.88 7.12 -6.60
C ARG A 4 6.75 6.86 -5.61
N TYR A 5 6.68 5.61 -5.15
CA TYR A 5 5.71 5.19 -4.15
C TYR A 5 6.42 4.95 -2.82
N ARG A 6 5.91 5.57 -1.77
CA ARG A 6 6.45 5.43 -0.43
C ARG A 6 5.88 4.18 0.24
N THR A 7 6.63 3.66 1.21
CA THR A 7 6.18 2.55 2.03
C THR A 7 5.17 3.04 3.07
N GLN A 8 4.07 2.32 3.21
CA GLN A 8 3.07 2.63 4.24
C GLN A 8 3.30 1.75 5.46
N ILE A 9 3.53 2.39 6.61
CA ILE A 9 3.78 1.70 7.88
C ILE A 9 2.94 2.38 8.95
N ALA A 10 2.14 1.59 9.68
CA ALA A 10 1.30 2.09 10.78
C ALA A 10 0.38 3.26 10.36
N GLY A 11 -0.14 3.21 9.13
CA GLY A 11 -1.04 4.23 8.60
C GLY A 11 -0.34 5.46 8.03
N GLU A 12 0.98 5.51 8.06
CA GLU A 12 1.76 6.64 7.56
C GLU A 12 2.56 6.25 6.32
N LEU A 13 2.62 7.16 5.33
CA LEU A 13 3.50 7.02 4.19
C LEU A 13 4.89 7.52 4.57
N ARG A 14 5.88 6.63 4.50
CA ARG A 14 7.25 6.94 4.92
C ARG A 14 8.22 6.80 3.76
N ALA A 15 9.06 7.80 3.59
CA ALA A 15 10.17 7.71 2.66
C ALA A 15 11.22 6.76 3.25
N THR A 16 11.84 5.96 2.39
CA THR A 16 12.87 5.00 2.79
C THR A 16 14.19 5.37 2.13
N ASP A 17 15.31 4.95 2.74
CA ASP A 17 16.64 5.19 2.19
C ASP A 17 16.88 4.36 0.94
N GLN A 18 16.28 3.17 0.88
CA GLN A 18 16.43 2.26 -0.25
C GLN A 18 15.15 2.24 -1.08
N VAL A 19 15.34 2.17 -2.39
CA VAL A 19 14.25 2.19 -3.37
C VAL A 19 14.51 1.09 -4.39
N ALA A 20 13.45 0.38 -4.76
CA ALA A 20 13.50 -0.59 -5.86
C ALA A 20 12.83 -0.01 -7.09
N VAL A 21 13.43 -0.23 -8.25
CA VAL A 21 12.81 0.13 -9.53
C VAL A 21 12.03 -1.06 -10.05
N ILE A 22 10.76 -0.85 -10.38
CA ILE A 22 9.90 -1.87 -10.94
C ILE A 22 9.94 -1.72 -12.46
N HIS A 23 10.22 -2.81 -13.15
CA HIS A 23 10.30 -2.87 -14.61
C HIS A 23 9.10 -3.63 -15.17
N SER A 24 8.64 -3.20 -16.34
CA SER A 24 7.60 -3.94 -17.07
C SER A 24 8.15 -5.29 -17.52
N PRO A 25 7.46 -6.41 -17.23
CA PRO A 25 7.90 -7.71 -17.72
C PRO A 25 7.78 -7.87 -19.24
N PHE A 26 7.02 -7.00 -19.89
CA PHE A 26 6.82 -7.05 -21.34
C PHE A 26 8.04 -6.51 -22.09
N ASP A 27 8.54 -5.33 -21.74
CA ASP A 27 9.60 -4.64 -22.50
C ASP A 27 10.82 -4.28 -21.65
N GLY A 28 10.78 -4.53 -20.34
CA GLY A 28 11.86 -4.20 -19.42
C GLY A 28 11.97 -2.72 -19.09
N GLU A 29 11.06 -1.88 -19.57
CA GLU A 29 11.09 -0.45 -19.28
C GLU A 29 10.75 -0.16 -17.83
N PRO A 30 11.41 0.85 -17.21
CA PRO A 30 11.06 1.24 -15.84
C PRO A 30 9.63 1.79 -15.76
N VAL A 31 8.86 1.31 -14.77
CA VAL A 31 7.48 1.73 -14.55
C VAL A 31 7.36 2.66 -13.35
N ALA A 32 8.02 2.32 -12.26
CA ALA A 32 7.91 3.07 -11.00
C ALA A 32 9.08 2.78 -10.07
N GLU A 33 9.27 3.66 -9.10
CA GLU A 33 10.17 3.44 -7.97
C GLU A 33 9.34 3.17 -6.73
N VAL A 34 9.70 2.16 -5.97
CA VAL A 34 8.98 1.75 -4.75
C VAL A 34 9.95 1.75 -3.57
N GLY A 35 9.58 2.41 -2.48
CA GLY A 35 10.38 2.40 -1.27
C GLY A 35 10.48 1.00 -0.67
N GLN A 36 11.67 0.64 -0.18
CA GLN A 36 11.90 -0.63 0.50
C GLN A 36 12.04 -0.41 1.99
N ALA A 37 11.25 -1.15 2.78
CA ALA A 37 11.29 -1.07 4.22
C ALA A 37 12.58 -1.70 4.78
N SER A 38 13.10 -1.10 5.84
CA SER A 38 14.23 -1.63 6.60
C SER A 38 13.74 -2.61 7.67
N ALA A 39 14.70 -3.28 8.34
CA ALA A 39 14.38 -4.12 9.50
C ALA A 39 13.73 -3.31 10.62
N ALA A 40 14.19 -2.07 10.84
CA ALA A 40 13.58 -1.18 11.84
C ALA A 40 12.13 -0.82 11.48
N ASP A 41 11.85 -0.61 10.20
CA ASP A 41 10.49 -0.36 9.72
C ASP A 41 9.58 -1.56 9.96
N LEU A 42 10.10 -2.77 9.75
CA LEU A 42 9.36 -4.01 10.02
C LEU A 42 9.02 -4.14 11.50
N GLU A 43 9.99 -3.89 12.39
CA GLU A 43 9.78 -3.92 13.83
C GLU A 43 8.70 -2.91 14.25
N LEU A 44 8.74 -1.70 13.70
CA LEU A 44 7.75 -0.68 13.99
C LEU A 44 6.35 -1.13 13.53
N ALA A 45 6.24 -1.70 12.32
CA ALA A 45 4.98 -2.19 11.80
C ALA A 45 4.39 -3.31 12.66
N LEU A 46 5.22 -4.25 13.09
CA LEU A 46 4.79 -5.35 13.96
C LEU A 46 4.34 -4.85 15.33
N SER A 47 5.09 -3.92 15.94
CA SER A 47 4.73 -3.30 17.22
C SER A 47 3.39 -2.61 17.15
N GLN A 48 3.17 -1.80 16.12
CA GLN A 48 1.93 -1.04 15.96
C GLN A 48 0.74 -1.97 15.73
N ALA A 49 0.92 -3.01 14.93
CA ALA A 49 -0.13 -4.01 14.70
C ALA A 49 -0.50 -4.73 16.00
N HIS A 50 0.50 -5.10 16.79
CA HIS A 50 0.30 -5.79 18.07
C HIS A 50 -0.43 -4.88 19.07
N GLU A 51 0.00 -3.62 19.20
CA GLU A 51 -0.65 -2.64 20.07
C GLU A 51 -2.12 -2.43 19.71
N PHE A 52 -2.42 -2.34 18.42
CA PHE A 52 -3.79 -2.18 17.94
C PHE A 52 -4.64 -3.38 18.32
N PHE A 53 -4.11 -4.59 18.15
CA PHE A 53 -4.81 -5.82 18.50
C PHE A 53 -5.06 -5.91 20.02
N GLU A 54 -4.02 -5.62 20.84
CA GLU A 54 -4.13 -5.67 22.30
C GLU A 54 -5.12 -4.63 22.84
N ALA A 55 -5.23 -3.48 22.18
CA ALA A 55 -6.17 -2.44 22.60
C ALA A 55 -7.64 -2.85 22.41
N GLY A 56 -7.91 -3.90 21.62
CA GLY A 56 -9.26 -4.42 21.42
C GLY A 56 -10.22 -3.45 20.74
N LYS A 57 -9.70 -2.45 20.06
CA LYS A 57 -10.51 -1.40 19.42
C LYS A 57 -11.01 -1.83 18.04
N ARG A 58 -11.85 -2.86 18.02
CA ARG A 58 -12.42 -3.32 16.75
C ARG A 58 -13.65 -2.49 16.42
N PRO A 59 -13.79 -1.99 15.19
CA PRO A 59 -15.02 -1.32 14.77
C PRO A 59 -16.20 -2.30 14.77
N ALA A 60 -17.40 -1.78 14.96
CA ALA A 60 -18.63 -2.60 14.89
C ALA A 60 -18.77 -3.18 13.49
N THR A 61 -19.52 -4.31 13.40
CA THR A 61 -19.71 -5.03 12.13
C THR A 61 -20.24 -4.13 11.02
N HIS A 62 -21.23 -3.27 11.32
CA HIS A 62 -21.79 -2.36 10.32
C HIS A 62 -20.78 -1.31 9.86
N GLN A 63 -19.89 -0.86 10.75
CA GLN A 63 -18.81 0.09 10.39
C GLN A 63 -17.79 -0.56 9.46
N ARG A 64 -17.45 -1.82 9.71
CA ARG A 64 -16.53 -2.57 8.84
C ARG A 64 -17.15 -2.80 7.47
N ALA A 65 -18.45 -3.11 7.43
CA ALA A 65 -19.19 -3.25 6.18
C ALA A 65 -19.18 -1.98 5.36
N ASP A 66 -19.40 -0.82 6.02
CA ASP A 66 -19.37 0.49 5.38
C ASP A 66 -18.00 0.80 4.76
N VAL A 67 -16.93 0.47 5.48
CA VAL A 67 -15.56 0.66 4.97
C VAL A 67 -15.33 -0.19 3.72
N LEU A 68 -15.73 -1.47 3.76
CA LEU A 68 -15.58 -2.37 2.62
C LEU A 68 -16.38 -1.89 1.41
N GLU A 69 -17.59 -1.38 1.63
CA GLU A 69 -18.41 -0.82 0.54
C GLU A 69 -17.75 0.40 -0.09
N ARG A 70 -17.15 1.28 0.72
CA ARG A 70 -16.41 2.44 0.21
C ARG A 70 -15.19 2.02 -0.60
N ILE A 71 -14.46 1.01 -0.13
CA ILE A 71 -13.31 0.47 -0.85
C ILE A 71 -13.75 -0.07 -2.20
N ALA A 72 -14.82 -0.88 -2.23
CA ALA A 72 -15.35 -1.46 -3.45
C ALA A 72 -15.78 -0.37 -4.45
N ARG A 73 -16.44 0.67 -3.96
CA ARG A 73 -16.88 1.79 -4.81
C ARG A 73 -15.68 2.53 -5.39
N THR A 74 -14.67 2.82 -4.57
CA THR A 74 -13.44 3.50 -5.01
C THR A 74 -12.69 2.67 -6.05
N LEU A 75 -12.57 1.36 -5.84
CA LEU A 75 -11.95 0.46 -6.80
C LEU A 75 -12.69 0.46 -8.13
N HIS A 76 -14.02 0.47 -8.10
CA HIS A 76 -14.84 0.50 -9.30
C HIS A 76 -14.64 1.83 -10.06
N GLU A 77 -14.63 2.96 -9.36
CA GLU A 77 -14.40 4.27 -9.95
C GLU A 77 -13.01 4.38 -10.61
N LYS A 78 -12.02 3.71 -10.03
CA LYS A 78 -10.64 3.73 -10.52
C LYS A 78 -10.28 2.53 -11.38
N SER A 79 -11.26 1.75 -11.82
CA SER A 79 -11.02 0.49 -12.54
C SER A 79 -10.17 0.65 -13.80
N ALA A 80 -10.41 1.70 -14.58
CA ALA A 80 -9.65 1.95 -15.81
C ALA A 80 -8.18 2.27 -15.51
N GLU A 81 -7.94 3.11 -14.50
CA GLU A 81 -6.60 3.49 -14.05
C GLU A 81 -5.83 2.28 -13.52
N LEU A 82 -6.49 1.46 -12.68
CA LEU A 82 -5.89 0.25 -12.13
C LEU A 82 -5.59 -0.78 -13.19
N ALA A 83 -6.47 -0.92 -14.19
CA ALA A 83 -6.25 -1.84 -15.31
C ALA A 83 -4.96 -1.50 -16.07
N VAL A 84 -4.70 -0.21 -16.31
CA VAL A 84 -3.47 0.23 -16.97
C VAL A 84 -2.24 -0.10 -16.11
N LEU A 85 -2.31 0.15 -14.81
CA LEU A 85 -1.20 -0.17 -13.91
C LEU A 85 -0.89 -1.66 -13.87
N ILE A 86 -1.93 -2.50 -13.81
CA ILE A 86 -1.77 -3.96 -13.81
C ILE A 86 -1.15 -4.43 -15.13
N ALA A 87 -1.59 -3.88 -16.26
CA ALA A 87 -1.08 -4.25 -17.57
C ALA A 87 0.40 -3.86 -17.75
N ARG A 88 0.84 -2.79 -17.10
CA ARG A 88 2.22 -2.30 -17.19
C ARG A 88 3.17 -2.99 -16.20
N ALA A 89 2.64 -3.54 -15.16
CA ALA A 89 3.45 -4.17 -14.10
C ALA A 89 3.68 -5.70 -14.33
#